data_526bfa3790212eb5af2f1a74033a023b
#
_entry.id   526bfa3790212eb5af2f1a74033a023b
#
_cell.length_a   1.000
_cell.length_b   1.000
_cell.length_c   1.000
_cell.angle_alpha   90.00
_cell.angle_beta   90.00
_cell.angle_gamma   90.00
#
_symmetry.space_group_name_H-M   'P 1'
#
loop_
_entity.id
_entity.type
_entity.pdbx_description
1 polymer ?
#
loop_
_entity_poly.entity_id
_entity_poly.type
_entity_poly.pdbx_seq_one_letter_code
_entity_poly.pdbx_strand_id
1 'polypeptide(L)'
;SGGAYTNCCDVGLVDMWGKKFTAAGFQCVNLVYRTPRPKGLAKHVTAWQDLQRCIRLVRSEAASKGLDPDRIGIMGSSAGGHLTLLGVTSSQTPAYESVDDIDKVPCNVQWGVAIYPAYSLTDGVDRENATGGNDDSAVPVPEFAFDSATCPTLFIHGDSDGWAAMNSVKAWEKMRAMGVAGDLHTLCRRGHCFQAKAAPGTGSYTWLGRIWEFMNHKGFYN
;
A
#
# COMPACT_ATOMS: atom_id res chain seq x y z
N SER A 1 -0.66 -8.29 1.10
CA SER A 1 0.40 -9.14 1.67
C SER A 1 1.76 -8.74 1.14
N GLY A 2 2.83 -8.87 1.98
CA GLY A 2 4.23 -8.81 1.55
C GLY A 2 4.70 -10.11 0.87
N GLY A 3 6.03 -10.23 0.64
CA GLY A 3 6.63 -11.45 0.07
C GLY A 3 7.36 -11.22 -1.25
N ALA A 4 7.85 -10.00 -1.49
CA ALA A 4 8.71 -9.64 -2.64
C ALA A 4 8.11 -9.97 -4.02
N TYR A 5 6.79 -10.11 -4.12
CA TYR A 5 6.08 -10.62 -5.30
C TYR A 5 6.44 -12.06 -5.69
N THR A 6 7.17 -12.77 -4.85
CA THR A 6 7.49 -14.19 -5.04
C THR A 6 6.50 -15.12 -4.36
N ASN A 7 5.89 -14.65 -3.31
CA ASN A 7 4.80 -15.29 -2.56
C ASN A 7 3.96 -14.24 -1.81
N CYS A 8 2.91 -14.68 -1.13
CA CYS A 8 2.14 -13.90 -0.17
C CYS A 8 2.46 -14.44 1.23
N CYS A 9 3.50 -13.90 1.87
CA CYS A 9 4.11 -14.51 3.07
C CYS A 9 3.40 -14.19 4.38
N ASP A 10 2.56 -13.16 4.43
CA ASP A 10 1.93 -12.65 5.64
C ASP A 10 0.38 -12.67 5.59
N VAL A 11 -0.20 -13.57 4.80
CA VAL A 11 -1.67 -13.69 4.63
C VAL A 11 -2.38 -13.80 5.98
N GLY A 12 -1.90 -14.66 6.89
CA GLY A 12 -2.48 -14.80 8.22
C GLY A 12 -2.38 -13.54 9.09
N LEU A 13 -1.33 -12.76 8.92
CA LEU A 13 -1.16 -11.47 9.61
C LEU A 13 -2.15 -10.43 9.05
N VAL A 14 -2.33 -10.40 7.72
CA VAL A 14 -3.31 -9.53 7.06
C VAL A 14 -4.73 -9.88 7.49
N ASP A 15 -5.07 -11.17 7.62
CA ASP A 15 -6.36 -11.62 8.16
C ASP A 15 -6.57 -11.16 9.61
N MET A 16 -5.52 -11.21 10.43
CA MET A 16 -5.58 -10.70 11.80
C MET A 16 -5.84 -9.18 11.84
N TRP A 17 -5.25 -8.41 10.94
CA TRP A 17 -5.57 -6.97 10.81
C TRP A 17 -7.01 -6.78 10.34
N GLY A 18 -7.43 -7.53 9.32
CA GLY A 18 -8.81 -7.50 8.82
C GLY A 18 -9.84 -7.67 9.94
N LYS A 19 -9.62 -8.63 10.86
CA LYS A 19 -10.48 -8.81 12.03
C LYS A 19 -10.58 -7.56 12.93
N LYS A 20 -9.48 -6.83 13.12
CA LYS A 20 -9.48 -5.58 13.89
C LYS A 20 -10.26 -4.46 13.19
N PHE A 21 -10.11 -4.34 11.88
CA PHE A 21 -10.88 -3.39 11.08
C PHE A 21 -12.36 -3.76 11.03
N THR A 22 -12.68 -5.04 10.89
CA THR A 22 -14.07 -5.50 10.92
C THR A 22 -14.75 -5.23 12.27
N ALA A 23 -14.02 -5.41 13.38
CA ALA A 23 -14.51 -5.06 14.70
C ALA A 23 -14.76 -3.54 14.87
N ALA A 24 -14.12 -2.70 14.07
CA ALA A 24 -14.33 -1.27 14.00
C ALA A 24 -15.36 -0.84 12.94
N GLY A 25 -16.10 -1.78 12.34
CA GLY A 25 -17.18 -1.51 11.39
C GLY A 25 -16.80 -1.47 9.93
N PHE A 26 -15.56 -1.83 9.57
CA PHE A 26 -15.15 -1.93 8.17
C PHE A 26 -15.48 -3.29 7.58
N GLN A 27 -15.84 -3.33 6.30
CA GLN A 27 -15.77 -4.56 5.53
C GLN A 27 -14.35 -4.70 4.95
N CYS A 28 -13.74 -5.88 5.15
CA CYS A 28 -12.36 -6.14 4.71
C CYS A 28 -12.31 -7.22 3.64
N VAL A 29 -11.47 -7.01 2.64
CA VAL A 29 -11.13 -7.98 1.62
C VAL A 29 -9.62 -8.19 1.62
N ASN A 30 -9.17 -9.43 1.77
CA ASN A 30 -7.76 -9.78 1.67
C ASN A 30 -7.42 -10.20 0.25
N LEU A 31 -6.62 -9.39 -0.44
CA LEU A 31 -6.13 -9.73 -1.78
C LEU A 31 -4.91 -10.65 -1.69
N VAL A 32 -5.08 -11.89 -2.11
CA VAL A 32 -3.98 -12.84 -2.38
C VAL A 32 -3.68 -12.75 -3.87
N TYR A 33 -2.77 -11.85 -4.24
CA TYR A 33 -2.43 -11.61 -5.64
C TYR A 33 -1.58 -12.75 -6.22
N ARG A 34 -1.59 -12.87 -7.55
CA ARG A 34 -0.85 -13.93 -8.28
C ARG A 34 0.65 -13.86 -8.02
N THR A 35 1.21 -14.99 -7.63
CA THR A 35 2.63 -15.23 -7.38
C THR A 35 3.03 -16.60 -7.96
N PRO A 36 4.31 -16.83 -8.26
CA PRO A 36 5.43 -15.89 -8.21
C PRO A 36 5.36 -14.85 -9.34
N ARG A 37 6.13 -13.75 -9.19
CA ARG A 37 6.25 -12.73 -10.25
C ARG A 37 6.69 -13.38 -11.57
N PRO A 38 6.12 -12.96 -12.71
CA PRO A 38 6.41 -13.59 -13.99
C PRO A 38 7.83 -13.25 -14.48
N LYS A 39 8.47 -14.23 -15.12
CA LYS A 39 9.77 -14.00 -15.78
C LYS A 39 9.60 -13.05 -16.97
N GLY A 40 10.55 -12.11 -17.12
CA GLY A 40 10.57 -11.19 -18.25
C GLY A 40 9.62 -9.99 -18.15
N LEU A 41 8.83 -9.89 -17.08
CA LEU A 41 8.00 -8.73 -16.77
C LEU A 41 8.47 -8.05 -15.50
N ALA A 42 8.10 -6.78 -15.32
CA ALA A 42 8.35 -6.10 -14.05
C ALA A 42 7.62 -6.82 -12.92
N LYS A 43 8.26 -6.87 -11.75
CA LYS A 43 7.85 -7.68 -10.60
C LYS A 43 6.38 -7.46 -10.14
N HIS A 44 5.87 -6.25 -10.31
CA HIS A 44 4.56 -5.82 -9.82
C HIS A 44 3.40 -6.08 -10.80
N VAL A 45 3.68 -6.37 -12.07
CA VAL A 45 2.68 -6.30 -13.16
C VAL A 45 1.43 -7.14 -12.86
N THR A 46 1.59 -8.43 -12.56
CA THR A 46 0.42 -9.31 -12.31
C THR A 46 -0.31 -8.94 -11.02
N ALA A 47 0.43 -8.59 -9.97
CA ALA A 47 -0.18 -8.16 -8.71
C ALA A 47 -0.95 -6.84 -8.88
N TRP A 48 -0.45 -5.92 -9.71
CA TRP A 48 -1.14 -4.66 -10.01
C TRP A 48 -2.43 -4.89 -10.82
N GLN A 49 -2.41 -5.79 -11.79
CA GLN A 49 -3.63 -6.22 -12.49
C GLN A 49 -4.68 -6.75 -11.50
N ASP A 50 -4.25 -7.63 -10.58
CA ASP A 50 -5.11 -8.22 -9.57
C ASP A 50 -5.66 -7.17 -8.60
N LEU A 51 -4.85 -6.19 -8.20
CA LEU A 51 -5.30 -5.09 -7.34
C LEU A 51 -6.38 -4.24 -8.03
N GLN A 52 -6.15 -3.81 -9.27
CA GLN A 52 -7.14 -3.01 -9.99
C GLN A 52 -8.45 -3.79 -10.17
N ARG A 53 -8.36 -5.06 -10.53
CA ARG A 53 -9.55 -5.93 -10.66
C ARG A 53 -10.27 -6.10 -9.33
N CYS A 54 -9.54 -6.33 -8.25
CA CYS A 54 -10.10 -6.45 -6.91
C CYS A 54 -10.86 -5.19 -6.49
N ILE A 55 -10.29 -4.00 -6.67
CA ILE A 55 -10.95 -2.73 -6.32
C ILE A 55 -12.25 -2.56 -7.12
N ARG A 56 -12.22 -2.86 -8.43
CA ARG A 56 -13.41 -2.79 -9.29
C ARG A 56 -14.51 -3.74 -8.83
N LEU A 57 -14.16 -4.99 -8.50
CA LEU A 57 -15.10 -5.97 -7.96
C LEU A 57 -15.70 -5.49 -6.64
N VAL A 58 -14.88 -5.05 -5.70
CA VAL A 58 -15.35 -4.52 -4.40
C VAL A 58 -16.30 -3.35 -4.61
N ARG A 59 -15.97 -2.41 -5.49
CA ARG A 59 -16.80 -1.24 -5.77
C ARG A 59 -18.12 -1.64 -6.45
N SER A 60 -18.09 -2.56 -7.42
CA SER A 60 -19.29 -3.00 -8.13
C SER A 60 -20.30 -3.71 -7.23
N GLU A 61 -19.81 -4.38 -6.18
CA GLU A 61 -20.65 -5.10 -5.21
C GLU A 61 -21.04 -4.25 -3.98
N ALA A 62 -20.42 -3.09 -3.78
CA ALA A 62 -20.57 -2.30 -2.57
C ALA A 62 -22.04 -1.99 -2.24
N ALA A 63 -22.80 -1.45 -3.19
CA ALA A 63 -24.19 -1.07 -2.97
C ALA A 63 -25.07 -2.27 -2.58
N SER A 64 -24.87 -3.45 -3.18
CA SER A 64 -25.62 -4.67 -2.85
C SER A 64 -25.32 -5.20 -1.44
N LYS A 65 -24.18 -4.79 -0.87
CA LYS A 65 -23.74 -5.15 0.49
C LYS A 65 -24.02 -4.04 1.51
N GLY A 66 -24.70 -2.97 1.10
CA GLY A 66 -24.95 -1.81 1.99
C GLY A 66 -23.72 -0.99 2.31
N LEU A 67 -22.71 -1.04 1.45
CA LEU A 67 -21.44 -0.30 1.58
C LEU A 67 -21.40 0.88 0.62
N ASP A 68 -20.63 1.88 1.00
CA ASP A 68 -20.39 3.06 0.18
C ASP A 68 -19.25 2.79 -0.84
N PRO A 69 -19.54 2.80 -2.15
CA PRO A 69 -18.54 2.58 -3.19
C PRO A 69 -17.46 3.65 -3.24
N ASP A 70 -17.70 4.83 -2.66
CA ASP A 70 -16.78 5.96 -2.61
C ASP A 70 -15.98 6.03 -1.30
N ARG A 71 -16.00 4.97 -0.49
CA ARG A 71 -15.22 4.85 0.76
C ARG A 71 -14.33 3.61 0.78
N ILE A 72 -13.61 3.38 -0.29
CA ILE A 72 -12.67 2.26 -0.43
C ILE A 72 -11.26 2.73 -0.12
N GLY A 73 -10.58 2.03 0.77
CA GLY A 73 -9.16 2.23 1.03
C GLY A 73 -8.35 0.95 0.84
N ILE A 74 -7.05 1.10 0.74
CA ILE A 74 -6.13 -0.04 0.59
C ILE A 74 -4.98 0.04 1.58
N MET A 75 -4.52 -1.13 2.03
CA MET A 75 -3.40 -1.24 2.95
C MET A 75 -2.52 -2.42 2.58
N GLY A 76 -1.21 -2.26 2.70
CA GLY A 76 -0.28 -3.35 2.46
C GLY A 76 1.10 -3.10 3.05
N SER A 77 1.88 -4.17 3.18
CA SER A 77 3.21 -4.19 3.77
C SER A 77 4.28 -4.66 2.79
N SER A 78 5.48 -4.13 2.85
CA SER A 78 6.62 -4.57 2.03
C SER A 78 6.31 -4.46 0.52
N ALA A 79 6.33 -5.56 -0.24
CA ALA A 79 5.83 -5.60 -1.62
C ALA A 79 4.35 -5.20 -1.72
N GLY A 80 3.52 -5.55 -0.73
CA GLY A 80 2.14 -5.07 -0.60
C GLY A 80 2.06 -3.56 -0.33
N GLY A 81 3.05 -2.99 0.35
CA GLY A 81 3.20 -1.54 0.51
C GLY A 81 3.50 -0.84 -0.82
N HIS A 82 4.39 -1.40 -1.64
CA HIS A 82 4.62 -0.95 -3.02
C HIS A 82 3.34 -1.05 -3.85
N LEU A 83 2.63 -2.18 -3.76
CA LEU A 83 1.35 -2.38 -4.47
C LEU A 83 0.29 -1.37 -4.00
N THR A 84 0.27 -1.03 -2.71
CA THR A 84 -0.55 0.06 -2.16
C THR A 84 -0.20 1.39 -2.83
N LEU A 85 1.09 1.71 -2.97
CA LEU A 85 1.52 2.94 -3.66
C LEU A 85 1.07 2.96 -5.12
N LEU A 86 1.16 1.86 -5.85
CA LEU A 86 0.58 1.75 -7.20
C LEU A 86 -0.93 2.06 -7.20
N GLY A 87 -1.67 1.49 -6.26
CA GLY A 87 -3.12 1.72 -6.17
C GLY A 87 -3.51 3.16 -5.84
N VAL A 88 -2.73 3.85 -4.98
CA VAL A 88 -3.03 5.24 -4.58
C VAL A 88 -2.49 6.30 -5.54
N THR A 89 -1.48 5.99 -6.38
CA THR A 89 -0.81 6.97 -7.23
C THR A 89 -1.07 6.79 -8.73
N SER A 90 -1.53 5.61 -9.15
CA SER A 90 -1.56 5.22 -10.57
C SER A 90 -2.88 4.58 -11.00
N SER A 91 -3.96 4.95 -10.34
CA SER A 91 -5.28 4.34 -10.60
C SER A 91 -5.83 4.65 -11.99
N GLN A 92 -5.37 5.72 -12.63
CA GLN A 92 -5.77 6.11 -13.98
C GLN A 92 -4.90 5.47 -15.08
N THR A 93 -3.86 4.75 -14.72
CA THR A 93 -3.03 3.97 -15.64
C THR A 93 -3.54 2.53 -15.67
N PRO A 94 -4.10 2.05 -16.78
CA PRO A 94 -4.58 0.68 -16.87
C PRO A 94 -3.45 -0.35 -16.70
N ALA A 95 -3.63 -1.31 -15.79
CA ALA A 95 -2.68 -2.40 -15.61
C ALA A 95 -2.88 -3.53 -16.65
N TYR A 96 -4.04 -3.56 -17.30
CA TYR A 96 -4.41 -4.55 -18.31
C TYR A 96 -5.50 -4.00 -19.22
N GLU A 97 -5.71 -4.64 -20.37
CA GLU A 97 -6.83 -4.33 -21.26
C GLU A 97 -8.15 -4.82 -20.66
N SER A 98 -9.22 -4.02 -20.82
CA SER A 98 -10.55 -4.35 -20.31
C SER A 98 -11.05 -5.68 -20.89
N VAL A 99 -11.54 -6.58 -20.04
CA VAL A 99 -12.07 -7.90 -20.43
C VAL A 99 -13.58 -8.03 -20.29
N ASP A 100 -14.21 -7.21 -19.43
CA ASP A 100 -15.67 -7.22 -19.20
C ASP A 100 -16.17 -5.86 -18.65
N ASP A 101 -17.48 -5.80 -18.34
CA ASP A 101 -18.12 -4.58 -17.85
C ASP A 101 -17.63 -4.13 -16.47
N ILE A 102 -17.12 -5.01 -15.65
CA ILE A 102 -16.53 -4.65 -14.34
C ILE A 102 -15.30 -3.78 -14.53
N ASP A 103 -14.57 -3.96 -15.61
CA ASP A 103 -13.37 -3.17 -15.90
C ASP A 103 -13.66 -1.72 -16.31
N LYS A 104 -14.93 -1.39 -16.57
CA LYS A 104 -15.40 -0.01 -16.74
C LYS A 104 -15.60 0.72 -15.41
N VAL A 105 -15.67 -0.03 -14.29
CA VAL A 105 -15.78 0.55 -12.94
C VAL A 105 -14.46 1.19 -12.54
N PRO A 106 -14.45 2.41 -11.96
CA PRO A 106 -13.21 3.06 -11.50
C PRO A 106 -12.47 2.23 -10.45
N CYS A 107 -11.13 2.24 -10.51
CA CYS A 107 -10.28 1.54 -9.54
C CYS A 107 -9.46 2.49 -8.63
N ASN A 108 -9.79 3.78 -8.62
CA ASN A 108 -9.25 4.71 -7.64
C ASN A 108 -9.73 4.38 -6.23
N VAL A 109 -8.94 4.78 -5.23
CA VAL A 109 -9.27 4.61 -3.82
C VAL A 109 -9.24 5.95 -3.11
N GLN A 110 -9.83 6.03 -1.91
CA GLN A 110 -9.95 7.27 -1.18
C GLN A 110 -8.83 7.49 -0.16
N TRP A 111 -8.16 6.43 0.24
CA TRP A 111 -7.00 6.49 1.14
C TRP A 111 -6.13 5.24 1.01
N GLY A 112 -4.87 5.37 1.44
CA GLY A 112 -3.93 4.27 1.49
C GLY A 112 -3.15 4.20 2.80
N VAL A 113 -2.67 3.00 3.16
CA VAL A 113 -1.71 2.78 4.24
C VAL A 113 -0.56 1.93 3.70
N ALA A 114 0.59 2.56 3.49
CA ALA A 114 1.80 1.90 3.01
C ALA A 114 2.73 1.59 4.20
N ILE A 115 2.86 0.31 4.54
CA ILE A 115 3.66 -0.15 5.67
C ILE A 115 5.00 -0.65 5.13
N TYR A 116 6.08 0.02 5.50
CA TYR A 116 7.46 -0.22 5.01
C TYR A 116 7.48 -0.66 3.54
N PRO A 117 6.95 0.18 2.60
CA PRO A 117 6.96 -0.16 1.19
C PRO A 117 8.40 -0.45 0.73
N ALA A 118 8.58 -1.56 0.01
CA ALA A 118 9.82 -1.89 -0.65
C ALA A 118 9.76 -1.49 -2.13
N TYR A 119 10.89 -1.49 -2.83
CA TYR A 119 10.97 -1.25 -4.29
C TYR A 119 10.43 0.10 -4.77
N SER A 120 10.30 1.08 -3.89
CA SER A 120 9.63 2.35 -4.23
C SER A 120 10.57 3.43 -4.77
N LEU A 121 11.88 3.15 -4.82
CA LEU A 121 12.90 4.10 -5.27
C LEU A 121 13.71 3.56 -6.45
N THR A 122 14.02 4.48 -7.37
CA THR A 122 15.09 4.29 -8.35
C THR A 122 16.38 4.78 -7.73
N ASP A 123 17.23 3.87 -7.32
CA ASP A 123 18.59 4.20 -6.86
C ASP A 123 19.63 3.92 -7.96
N GLY A 124 19.19 3.86 -9.23
CA GLY A 124 20.02 3.51 -10.37
C GLY A 124 20.40 2.04 -10.42
N VAL A 125 19.92 1.23 -9.48
CA VAL A 125 20.20 -0.20 -9.40
C VAL A 125 18.89 -0.92 -9.15
N ASP A 126 18.46 -1.74 -10.10
CA ASP A 126 17.36 -2.69 -9.89
C ASP A 126 17.84 -3.77 -8.91
N ARG A 127 17.84 -3.43 -7.65
CA ARG A 127 18.33 -4.28 -6.57
C ARG A 127 17.17 -5.10 -6.03
N GLU A 128 17.11 -6.33 -6.45
CA GLU A 128 16.21 -7.31 -5.80
C GLU A 128 16.45 -7.44 -4.28
N ASN A 129 17.62 -7.00 -3.81
CA ASN A 129 18.08 -7.12 -2.44
C ASN A 129 18.70 -5.82 -1.88
N ALA A 130 18.54 -4.70 -2.56
CA ALA A 130 19.06 -3.46 -2.05
C ALA A 130 18.07 -2.81 -1.09
N THR A 131 18.55 -2.50 0.04
CA THR A 131 18.07 -1.44 0.90
C THR A 131 18.06 -0.18 0.07
N GLY A 132 16.89 0.30 -0.34
CA GLY A 132 16.78 1.54 -1.11
C GLY A 132 17.75 2.57 -0.50
N GLY A 133 18.63 3.11 -1.32
CA GLY A 133 19.74 3.90 -0.80
C GLY A 133 19.28 5.08 0.04
N ASN A 134 20.08 5.45 1.02
CA ASN A 134 19.99 6.75 1.67
C ASN A 134 20.51 7.87 0.75
N ASP A 135 20.45 7.64 -0.56
CA ASP A 135 20.90 8.61 -1.54
C ASP A 135 19.81 9.67 -1.73
N ASP A 136 20.15 10.91 -1.46
CA ASP A 136 19.25 12.06 -1.66
C ASP A 136 18.83 12.22 -3.12
N SER A 137 19.55 11.66 -4.08
CA SER A 137 19.20 11.64 -5.50
C SER A 137 18.14 10.61 -5.87
N ALA A 138 17.85 9.64 -5.01
CA ALA A 138 16.84 8.63 -5.27
C ALA A 138 15.45 9.26 -5.40
N VAL A 139 14.71 8.84 -6.42
CA VAL A 139 13.35 9.30 -6.69
C VAL A 139 12.37 8.12 -6.72
N PRO A 140 11.08 8.36 -6.53
CA PRO A 140 10.08 7.30 -6.70
C PRO A 140 10.18 6.62 -8.07
N VAL A 141 9.95 5.30 -8.09
CA VAL A 141 9.99 4.51 -9.33
C VAL A 141 8.97 5.01 -10.36
N PRO A 142 9.27 4.87 -11.66
CA PRO A 142 8.45 5.46 -12.74
C PRO A 142 7.05 4.86 -12.85
N GLU A 143 6.81 3.67 -12.33
CA GLU A 143 5.48 3.07 -12.29
C GLU A 143 4.50 3.81 -11.37
N PHE A 144 4.97 4.66 -10.46
CA PHE A 144 4.12 5.55 -9.69
C PHE A 144 3.81 6.81 -10.52
N ALA A 145 2.67 6.82 -11.19
CA ALA A 145 2.28 7.92 -12.09
C ALA A 145 1.97 9.22 -11.35
N PHE A 146 1.62 9.16 -10.07
CA PHE A 146 1.17 10.31 -9.29
C PHE A 146 0.10 11.11 -10.07
N ASP A 147 -0.94 10.41 -10.47
CA ASP A 147 -2.03 10.95 -11.28
C ASP A 147 -2.97 11.87 -10.47
N SER A 148 -3.97 12.46 -11.13
CA SER A 148 -4.92 13.36 -10.49
C SER A 148 -5.85 12.70 -9.46
N ALA A 149 -5.89 11.36 -9.43
CA ALA A 149 -6.63 10.59 -8.43
C ALA A 149 -5.75 10.15 -7.25
N THR A 150 -4.47 10.59 -7.20
CA THR A 150 -3.59 10.32 -6.06
C THR A 150 -4.25 10.78 -4.76
N CYS A 151 -4.37 9.86 -3.79
CA CYS A 151 -5.18 10.08 -2.60
C CYS A 151 -4.36 10.13 -1.31
N PRO A 152 -4.92 10.65 -0.20
CA PRO A 152 -4.26 10.70 1.10
C PRO A 152 -3.70 9.33 1.52
N THR A 153 -2.45 9.32 1.97
CA THR A 153 -1.74 8.08 2.32
C THR A 153 -0.98 8.24 3.63
N LEU A 154 -1.12 7.24 4.50
CA LEU A 154 -0.32 7.08 5.69
C LEU A 154 0.87 6.16 5.38
N PHE A 155 2.06 6.60 5.75
CA PHE A 155 3.30 5.83 5.68
C PHE A 155 3.77 5.46 7.08
N ILE A 156 4.12 4.18 7.29
CA ILE A 156 4.73 3.70 8.54
C ILE A 156 5.96 2.87 8.19
N HIS A 157 7.13 3.30 8.66
CA HIS A 157 8.40 2.66 8.31
C HIS A 157 9.34 2.55 9.52
N GLY A 158 10.14 1.51 9.59
CA GLY A 158 11.20 1.39 10.58
C GLY A 158 12.46 2.09 10.11
N ASP A 159 13.13 2.88 10.96
CA ASP A 159 14.36 3.60 10.61
C ASP A 159 15.57 2.68 10.39
N SER A 160 15.53 1.47 10.95
CA SER A 160 16.58 0.45 10.81
C SER A 160 16.16 -0.66 9.83
N ASP A 161 15.20 -0.37 8.95
CA ASP A 161 14.77 -1.31 7.93
C ASP A 161 15.83 -1.45 6.84
N GLY A 162 16.10 -2.69 6.44
CA GLY A 162 16.99 -2.97 5.31
C GLY A 162 16.46 -2.43 3.96
N TRP A 163 15.16 -2.21 3.82
CA TRP A 163 14.52 -1.42 2.78
C TRP A 163 14.34 0.00 3.28
N ALA A 164 15.36 0.83 3.10
CA ALA A 164 15.46 2.15 3.75
C ALA A 164 14.15 2.92 3.84
N ALA A 165 13.93 3.60 4.97
CA ALA A 165 12.74 4.43 5.21
C ALA A 165 12.55 5.51 4.14
N MET A 166 13.62 5.83 3.39
CA MET A 166 13.57 6.74 2.23
C MET A 166 12.56 6.30 1.17
N ASN A 167 12.24 5.01 1.06
CA ASN A 167 11.12 4.54 0.22
C ASN A 167 9.80 5.23 0.57
N SER A 168 9.52 5.40 1.86
CA SER A 168 8.33 6.13 2.33
C SER A 168 8.51 7.64 2.24
N VAL A 169 9.68 8.16 2.62
CA VAL A 169 9.96 9.60 2.66
C VAL A 169 9.81 10.23 1.27
N LYS A 170 10.45 9.66 0.25
CA LYS A 170 10.41 10.22 -1.12
C LYS A 170 9.03 10.14 -1.76
N ALA A 171 8.27 9.07 -1.51
CA ALA A 171 6.90 8.98 -1.98
C ALA A 171 6.01 10.04 -1.28
N TRP A 172 6.15 10.19 0.03
CA TRP A 172 5.45 11.21 0.81
C TRP A 172 5.80 12.64 0.36
N GLU A 173 7.09 12.96 0.17
CA GLU A 173 7.55 14.25 -0.36
C GLU A 173 6.90 14.57 -1.71
N LYS A 174 6.88 13.58 -2.63
CA LYS A 174 6.26 13.75 -3.95
C LYS A 174 4.77 14.06 -3.84
N MET A 175 4.04 13.33 -2.99
CA MET A 175 2.61 13.57 -2.74
C MET A 175 2.38 14.95 -2.12
N ARG A 176 3.20 15.35 -1.15
CA ARG A 176 3.13 16.69 -0.52
C ARG A 176 3.37 17.80 -1.55
N ALA A 177 4.32 17.64 -2.47
CA ALA A 177 4.56 18.59 -3.54
C ALA A 177 3.37 18.77 -4.49
N MET A 178 2.51 17.76 -4.58
CA MET A 178 1.24 17.80 -5.34
C MET A 178 0.06 18.34 -4.53
N GLY A 179 0.26 18.73 -3.29
CA GLY A 179 -0.82 19.15 -2.40
C GLY A 179 -1.65 18.01 -1.80
N VAL A 180 -1.25 16.75 -2.01
CA VAL A 180 -1.93 15.58 -1.44
C VAL A 180 -1.54 15.44 0.03
N ALA A 181 -2.52 15.31 0.90
CA ALA A 181 -2.30 15.13 2.33
C ALA A 181 -1.82 13.71 2.63
N GLY A 182 -1.01 13.57 3.69
CA GLY A 182 -0.54 12.25 4.14
C GLY A 182 0.28 12.38 5.42
N ASP A 183 0.34 11.31 6.17
CA ASP A 183 1.13 11.20 7.39
C ASP A 183 2.34 10.29 7.16
N LEU A 184 3.46 10.60 7.81
CA LEU A 184 4.67 9.78 7.78
C LEU A 184 5.16 9.52 9.20
N HIS A 185 5.22 8.25 9.59
CA HIS A 185 5.75 7.82 10.87
C HIS A 185 6.97 6.92 10.67
N THR A 186 8.11 7.37 11.16
CA THR A 186 9.31 6.54 11.27
C THR A 186 9.43 5.98 12.68
N LEU A 187 9.65 4.68 12.80
CA LEU A 187 9.71 3.98 14.09
C LEU A 187 11.17 3.68 14.44
N CYS A 188 11.64 4.30 15.52
CA CYS A 188 13.03 4.20 15.98
C CYS A 188 13.44 2.75 16.26
N ARG A 189 14.59 2.32 15.72
CA ARG A 189 15.19 0.99 15.88
C ARG A 189 14.26 -0.16 15.48
N ARG A 190 13.42 0.05 14.45
CA ARG A 190 12.58 -1.00 13.87
C ARG A 190 13.07 -1.36 12.48
N GLY A 191 13.24 -2.65 12.26
CA GLY A 191 13.57 -3.22 10.96
C GLY A 191 12.34 -3.66 10.19
N HIS A 192 12.56 -4.35 9.08
CA HIS A 192 11.49 -4.92 8.24
C HIS A 192 10.60 -5.87 9.03
N CYS A 193 9.31 -5.94 8.69
CA CYS A 193 8.32 -6.80 9.35
C CYS A 193 8.12 -6.49 10.85
N PHE A 194 8.32 -5.26 11.30
CA PHE A 194 8.18 -4.87 12.70
C PHE A 194 6.82 -5.22 13.29
N GLN A 195 5.74 -5.22 12.49
CA GLN A 195 4.39 -5.53 12.96
C GLN A 195 4.23 -6.99 13.43
N ALA A 196 4.96 -7.92 12.82
CA ALA A 196 4.97 -9.32 13.25
C ALA A 196 5.69 -9.53 14.60
N LYS A 197 6.52 -8.55 14.99
CA LYS A 197 7.32 -8.56 16.21
C LYS A 197 6.89 -7.49 17.22
N ALA A 198 5.72 -6.88 16.98
CA ALA A 198 5.20 -5.84 17.86
C ALA A 198 4.87 -6.42 19.24
N ALA A 199 5.40 -5.80 20.29
CA ALA A 199 5.16 -6.17 21.66
C ALA A 199 4.65 -4.97 22.45
N PRO A 200 3.82 -5.17 23.51
CA PRO A 200 3.36 -4.09 24.39
C PRO A 200 4.54 -3.26 24.90
N GLY A 201 4.34 -1.95 25.01
CA GLY A 201 5.37 -1.02 25.47
C GLY A 201 6.44 -0.64 24.44
N THR A 202 6.36 -1.14 23.22
CA THR A 202 7.26 -0.73 22.11
C THR A 202 6.55 0.21 21.14
N GLY A 203 7.29 1.13 20.49
CA GLY A 203 6.73 2.03 19.49
C GLY A 203 6.07 1.28 18.32
N SER A 204 6.52 0.07 18.01
CA SER A 204 5.91 -0.79 17.00
C SER A 204 4.59 -1.43 17.44
N TYR A 205 4.26 -1.44 18.70
CA TYR A 205 2.98 -1.97 19.20
C TYR A 205 1.81 -1.04 18.86
N THR A 206 2.06 0.25 18.80
CA THR A 206 1.04 1.28 18.58
C THR A 206 0.80 1.64 17.10
N TRP A 207 1.43 0.96 16.17
CA TRP A 207 1.33 1.30 14.74
C TRP A 207 -0.11 1.28 14.22
N LEU A 208 -0.96 0.38 14.71
CA LEU A 208 -2.39 0.36 14.39
C LEU A 208 -3.11 1.63 14.87
N GLY A 209 -2.71 2.16 16.01
CA GLY A 209 -3.25 3.43 16.54
C GLY A 209 -3.03 4.59 15.58
N ARG A 210 -1.90 4.62 14.87
CA ARG A 210 -1.61 5.64 13.85
C ARG A 210 -2.56 5.55 12.66
N ILE A 211 -3.00 4.34 12.31
CA ILE A 211 -4.01 4.16 11.26
C ILE A 211 -5.35 4.74 11.70
N TRP A 212 -5.78 4.47 12.93
CA TRP A 212 -7.03 5.01 13.46
C TRP A 212 -7.00 6.54 13.55
N GLU A 213 -5.89 7.11 14.02
CA GLU A 213 -5.69 8.57 14.06
C GLU A 213 -5.79 9.18 12.67
N PHE A 214 -5.09 8.62 11.68
CA PHE A 214 -5.12 9.06 10.29
C PHE A 214 -6.54 8.99 9.70
N MET A 215 -7.22 7.86 9.86
CA MET A 215 -8.55 7.64 9.31
C MET A 215 -9.59 8.56 9.94
N ASN A 216 -9.53 8.73 11.26
CA ASN A 216 -10.41 9.64 11.99
C ASN A 216 -10.18 11.11 11.58
N HIS A 217 -8.91 11.53 11.54
CA HIS A 217 -8.54 12.89 11.13
C HIS A 217 -8.96 13.24 9.69
N LYS A 218 -9.02 12.25 8.81
CA LYS A 218 -9.47 12.40 7.43
C LYS A 218 -10.99 12.18 7.24
N GLY A 219 -11.72 11.88 8.28
CA GLY A 219 -13.15 11.59 8.18
C GLY A 219 -13.51 10.27 7.51
N PHE A 220 -12.56 9.35 7.41
CA PHE A 220 -12.79 8.01 6.87
C PHE A 220 -13.37 7.03 7.91
N TYR A 221 -13.26 7.38 9.17
CA TYR A 221 -13.76 6.64 10.31
C TYR A 221 -14.40 7.63 11.29
N ASN A 222 -15.66 7.37 11.66
CA ASN A 222 -16.43 8.13 12.66
C ASN A 222 -16.87 7.19 13.78
#